data_aaa294ee0de7cec17d694f3e097f6a3b
#
_entry.id   aaa294ee0de7cec17d694f3e097f6a3b
#
_cell.length_a   1.000
_cell.length_b   1.000
_cell.length_c   1.000
_cell.angle_alpha   90.00
_cell.angle_beta   90.00
_cell.angle_gamma   90.00
#
_symmetry.space_group_name_H-M   'P 1'
#
loop_
_entity.id
_entity.type
_entity.pdbx_description
1 polymer ?
#
loop_
_entity_poly.entity_id
_entity_poly.type
_entity_poly.pdbx_seq_one_letter_code
_entity_poly.pdbx_strand_id
1 'polypeptide(L)'
;ISDDRGDEPWYDGYPASELINKGYEIPHVIGLLWDKRLISKQEAEIIKRIMMLSADHGPCVSGAYATILAACAGIGLSQSVAAGMIMIGPRFGGAVTDAGRFFKYAVDNKMSVDEFLAYMKKNHGPVPGIGHRVKSLRNPDKRVKELVGYVKSLNIKTPCLDFALEVEKITSVKKDNLILNVDGTMAAVLVDIGFPVDSLNGFFILS
;
A
#
# COMPACT_ATOMS: atom_id res chain seq x y z
N ILE A 1 9.21 21.73 0.19
CA ILE A 1 8.09 20.78 0.21
C ILE A 1 6.92 21.42 -0.50
N SER A 2 6.18 22.32 0.13
CA SER A 2 5.18 23.14 -0.55
C SER A 2 5.38 24.61 -0.16
N ASP A 3 5.06 25.52 -1.07
CA ASP A 3 5.14 26.96 -0.84
C ASP A 3 3.92 27.62 -1.51
N ASP A 4 3.19 28.43 -0.78
CA ASP A 4 1.99 29.16 -1.22
C ASP A 4 2.12 30.69 -1.03
N ARG A 5 3.34 31.17 -0.82
CA ARG A 5 3.62 32.61 -0.61
C ARG A 5 3.61 33.44 -1.88
N GLY A 6 3.44 32.81 -3.03
CA GLY A 6 3.41 33.43 -4.34
C GLY A 6 2.02 33.40 -4.98
N ASP A 7 2.00 33.49 -6.29
CA ASP A 7 0.76 33.50 -7.09
C ASP A 7 0.10 32.11 -7.17
N GLU A 8 0.87 31.06 -6.89
CA GLU A 8 0.40 29.66 -6.94
C GLU A 8 1.17 28.75 -5.97
N PRO A 9 0.59 27.59 -5.60
CA PRO A 9 1.30 26.61 -4.77
C PRO A 9 2.45 25.95 -5.53
N TRP A 10 3.54 25.68 -4.81
CA TRP A 10 4.73 24.98 -5.30
C TRP A 10 4.92 23.66 -4.55
N TYR A 11 5.21 22.59 -5.26
CA TYR A 11 5.45 21.27 -4.70
C TYR A 11 6.89 20.84 -4.99
N ASP A 12 7.74 20.91 -3.98
CA ASP A 12 9.17 20.54 -4.06
C ASP A 12 9.90 21.18 -5.26
N GLY A 13 9.67 22.50 -5.48
CA GLY A 13 10.31 23.28 -6.54
C GLY A 13 9.57 23.30 -7.88
N TYR A 14 8.41 22.67 -7.98
CA TYR A 14 7.56 22.68 -9.18
C TYR A 14 6.29 23.48 -8.94
N PRO A 15 6.00 24.49 -9.78
CA PRO A 15 4.73 25.23 -9.67
C PRO A 15 3.56 24.34 -10.12
N ALA A 16 2.41 24.48 -9.45
CA ALA A 16 1.23 23.65 -9.75
C ALA A 16 0.77 23.79 -11.20
N SER A 17 0.80 24.98 -11.75
CA SER A 17 0.44 25.24 -13.16
C SER A 17 1.34 24.49 -14.15
N GLU A 18 2.65 24.42 -13.87
CA GLU A 18 3.58 23.68 -14.71
C GLU A 18 3.28 22.18 -14.70
N LEU A 19 3.00 21.61 -13.53
CA LEU A 19 2.64 20.21 -13.41
C LEU A 19 1.38 19.89 -14.21
N ILE A 20 0.35 20.73 -14.09
CA ILE A 20 -0.92 20.57 -14.83
C ILE A 20 -0.69 20.68 -16.33
N ASN A 21 0.02 21.72 -16.79
CA ASN A 21 0.26 21.95 -18.21
C ASN A 21 1.11 20.86 -18.87
N LYS A 22 1.99 20.21 -18.11
CA LYS A 22 2.80 19.06 -18.57
C LYS A 22 2.06 17.73 -18.46
N GLY A 23 0.81 17.71 -17.99
CA GLY A 23 -0.02 16.51 -17.88
C GLY A 23 0.40 15.57 -16.76
N TYR A 24 1.00 16.11 -15.69
CA TYR A 24 1.24 15.33 -14.49
C TYR A 24 -0.07 15.12 -13.71
N GLU A 25 -0.19 13.98 -13.04
CA GLU A 25 -1.37 13.56 -12.29
C GLU A 25 -1.10 13.57 -10.78
N ILE A 26 -2.12 13.38 -9.97
CA ILE A 26 -2.02 13.35 -8.48
C ILE A 26 -0.90 12.42 -7.96
N PRO A 27 -0.65 11.23 -8.52
CA PRO A 27 0.48 10.41 -8.08
C PRO A 27 1.84 11.09 -8.17
N HIS A 28 2.05 11.96 -9.16
CA HIS A 28 3.31 12.72 -9.27
C HIS A 28 3.43 13.76 -8.14
N VAL A 29 2.32 14.41 -7.75
CA VAL A 29 2.29 15.32 -6.60
C VAL A 29 2.58 14.56 -5.30
N ILE A 30 2.03 13.35 -5.14
CA ILE A 30 2.35 12.48 -4.00
C ILE A 30 3.85 12.17 -3.96
N GLY A 31 4.46 11.84 -5.11
CA GLY A 31 5.90 11.61 -5.21
C GLY A 31 6.72 12.81 -4.74
N LEU A 32 6.37 14.01 -5.19
CA LEU A 32 7.02 15.26 -4.77
C LEU A 32 6.87 15.53 -3.28
N LEU A 33 5.67 15.37 -2.72
CA LEU A 33 5.39 15.71 -1.33
C LEU A 33 5.91 14.66 -0.33
N TRP A 34 5.88 13.37 -0.68
CA TRP A 34 6.22 12.29 0.25
C TRP A 34 7.62 11.72 0.05
N ASP A 35 8.16 11.79 -1.17
CA ASP A 35 9.46 11.21 -1.53
C ASP A 35 10.45 12.24 -2.12
N LYS A 36 10.04 13.51 -2.23
CA LYS A 36 10.84 14.63 -2.78
C LYS A 36 11.41 14.34 -4.17
N ARG A 37 10.70 13.59 -4.98
CA ARG A 37 11.06 13.32 -6.36
C ARG A 37 9.87 13.31 -7.29
N LEU A 38 10.10 13.79 -8.50
CA LEU A 38 9.13 13.66 -9.57
C LEU A 38 9.21 12.23 -10.11
N ILE A 39 8.23 11.42 -9.76
CA ILE A 39 8.17 10.01 -10.17
C ILE A 39 7.91 9.86 -11.67
N SER A 40 8.28 8.73 -12.23
CA SER A 40 8.04 8.41 -13.64
C SER A 40 6.56 8.14 -13.92
N LYS A 41 6.16 8.20 -15.20
CA LYS A 41 4.81 7.84 -15.64
C LYS A 41 4.43 6.39 -15.28
N GLN A 42 5.41 5.47 -15.30
CA GLN A 42 5.17 4.08 -14.90
C GLN A 42 4.87 3.95 -13.41
N GLU A 43 5.65 4.64 -12.57
CA GLU A 43 5.39 4.67 -11.11
C GLU A 43 4.06 5.34 -10.79
N ALA A 44 3.73 6.43 -11.47
CA ALA A 44 2.44 7.09 -11.32
C ALA A 44 1.27 6.17 -11.69
N GLU A 45 1.39 5.38 -12.75
CA GLU A 45 0.36 4.40 -13.14
C GLU A 45 0.24 3.26 -12.12
N ILE A 46 1.35 2.81 -11.52
CA ILE A 46 1.32 1.83 -10.42
C ILE A 46 0.52 2.40 -9.24
N ILE A 47 0.83 3.62 -8.82
CA ILE A 47 0.13 4.28 -7.69
C ILE A 47 -1.36 4.44 -8.00
N LYS A 48 -1.70 4.89 -9.19
CA LYS A 48 -3.10 5.02 -9.63
C LYS A 48 -3.85 3.68 -9.54
N ARG A 49 -3.24 2.57 -9.97
CA ARG A 49 -3.83 1.23 -9.83
C ARG A 49 -3.97 0.81 -8.38
N ILE A 50 -2.97 1.07 -7.54
CA ILE A 50 -3.06 0.83 -6.10
C ILE A 50 -4.27 1.55 -5.52
N MET A 51 -4.41 2.85 -5.76
CA MET A 51 -5.53 3.65 -5.26
C MET A 51 -6.89 3.13 -5.77
N MET A 52 -6.99 2.77 -7.05
CA MET A 52 -8.23 2.22 -7.61
C MET A 52 -8.60 0.86 -7.02
N LEU A 53 -7.62 -0.01 -6.78
CA LEU A 53 -7.85 -1.36 -6.25
C LEU A 53 -8.14 -1.37 -4.75
N SER A 54 -7.76 -0.32 -4.03
CA SER A 54 -7.96 -0.16 -2.58
C SER A 54 -9.03 0.86 -2.20
N ALA A 55 -9.66 1.54 -3.16
CA ALA A 55 -10.66 2.60 -2.92
C ALA A 55 -11.90 2.13 -2.14
N ASP A 56 -12.24 0.85 -2.18
CA ASP A 56 -13.34 0.29 -1.42
C ASP A 56 -12.99 -1.08 -0.82
N HIS A 57 -13.13 -1.21 0.48
CA HIS A 57 -12.96 -2.46 1.23
C HIS A 57 -14.29 -2.98 1.81
N GLY A 58 -15.41 -2.37 1.40
CA GLY A 58 -16.76 -2.70 1.87
C GLY A 58 -17.11 -2.10 3.23
N PRO A 59 -18.40 -2.11 3.60
CA PRO A 59 -18.90 -1.41 4.78
C PRO A 59 -18.54 -2.08 6.11
N CYS A 60 -18.04 -3.32 6.08
CA CYS A 60 -17.75 -4.11 7.28
C CYS A 60 -16.31 -3.95 7.80
N VAL A 61 -15.47 -3.15 7.13
CA VAL A 61 -14.14 -2.81 7.65
C VAL A 61 -14.25 -1.75 8.73
N SER A 62 -13.33 -1.77 9.70
CA SER A 62 -13.42 -0.93 10.90
C SER A 62 -13.59 0.56 10.59
N GLY A 63 -12.82 1.08 9.63
CA GLY A 63 -12.88 2.49 9.23
C GLY A 63 -14.22 2.87 8.63
N ALA A 64 -14.71 2.13 7.63
CA ALA A 64 -16.01 2.38 6.99
C ALA A 64 -17.15 2.26 8.00
N TYR A 65 -17.11 1.22 8.84
CA TYR A 65 -18.15 1.00 9.87
C TYR A 65 -18.19 2.14 10.89
N ALA A 66 -17.04 2.61 11.37
CA ALA A 66 -16.99 3.75 12.30
C ALA A 66 -17.49 5.05 11.65
N THR A 67 -17.14 5.30 10.40
CA THR A 67 -17.64 6.44 9.62
C THR A 67 -19.14 6.40 9.48
N ILE A 68 -19.71 5.23 9.13
CA ILE A 68 -21.16 5.03 9.00
C ILE A 68 -21.87 5.26 10.33
N LEU A 69 -21.37 4.69 11.44
CA LEU A 69 -21.96 4.89 12.77
C LEU A 69 -21.97 6.37 13.18
N ALA A 70 -20.86 7.07 12.97
CA ALA A 70 -20.75 8.50 13.26
C ALA A 70 -21.75 9.32 12.42
N ALA A 71 -21.87 9.02 11.13
CA ALA A 71 -22.84 9.67 10.25
C ALA A 71 -24.28 9.39 10.67
N CYS A 72 -24.61 8.13 11.04
CA CYS A 72 -25.93 7.77 11.56
C CYS A 72 -26.28 8.48 12.88
N ALA A 73 -25.29 8.82 13.70
CA ALA A 73 -25.47 9.63 14.90
C ALA A 73 -25.70 11.12 14.61
N GLY A 74 -25.71 11.54 13.33
CA GLY A 74 -25.92 12.94 12.92
C GLY A 74 -24.65 13.78 12.93
N ILE A 75 -23.47 13.16 13.03
CA ILE A 75 -22.18 13.86 12.99
C ILE A 75 -21.86 14.27 11.54
N GLY A 76 -21.30 15.46 11.36
CA GLY A 76 -20.94 15.99 10.02
C GLY A 76 -19.88 15.16 9.32
N LEU A 77 -19.75 15.36 7.99
CA LEU A 77 -18.88 14.56 7.12
C LEU A 77 -17.42 14.49 7.61
N SER A 78 -16.83 15.65 7.93
CA SER A 78 -15.41 15.71 8.33
C SER A 78 -15.10 14.89 9.58
N GLN A 79 -15.97 15.02 10.60
CA GLN A 79 -15.82 14.30 11.87
C GLN A 79 -16.11 12.80 11.70
N SER A 80 -17.08 12.44 10.85
CA SER A 80 -17.39 11.03 10.54
C SER A 80 -16.22 10.35 9.82
N VAL A 81 -15.60 11.03 8.86
CA VAL A 81 -14.38 10.52 8.18
C VAL A 81 -13.22 10.41 9.16
N ALA A 82 -13.01 11.42 10.03
CA ALA A 82 -11.97 11.37 11.06
C ALA A 82 -12.15 10.18 12.00
N ALA A 83 -13.38 9.87 12.42
CA ALA A 83 -13.67 8.69 13.23
C ALA A 83 -13.27 7.38 12.51
N GLY A 84 -13.53 7.29 11.21
CA GLY A 84 -13.09 6.16 10.38
C GLY A 84 -11.56 6.03 10.29
N MET A 85 -10.87 7.15 10.09
CA MET A 85 -9.40 7.17 9.99
C MET A 85 -8.71 6.73 11.29
N ILE A 86 -9.25 7.12 12.46
CA ILE A 86 -8.73 6.69 13.78
C ILE A 86 -8.80 5.16 13.94
N MET A 87 -9.72 4.48 13.27
CA MET A 87 -9.88 3.03 13.34
C MET A 87 -8.93 2.25 12.41
N ILE A 88 -8.13 2.94 11.60
CA ILE A 88 -7.09 2.31 10.77
C ILE A 88 -5.87 2.04 11.65
N GLY A 89 -5.49 0.78 11.74
CA GLY A 89 -4.38 0.36 12.61
C GLY A 89 -3.80 -0.99 12.18
N PRO A 90 -2.78 -1.51 12.88
CA PRO A 90 -2.02 -2.72 12.46
C PRO A 90 -2.88 -3.96 12.18
N ARG A 91 -4.07 -4.04 12.76
CA ARG A 91 -4.98 -5.17 12.57
C ARG A 91 -6.03 -4.94 11.48
N PHE A 92 -6.21 -3.67 11.03
CA PHE A 92 -7.24 -3.29 10.06
C PHE A 92 -6.76 -2.08 9.25
N GLY A 93 -6.37 -2.33 7.99
CA GLY A 93 -5.94 -1.28 7.06
C GLY A 93 -4.58 -0.65 7.31
N GLY A 94 -3.87 -1.04 8.38
CA GLY A 94 -2.55 -0.52 8.74
C GLY A 94 -1.39 -1.51 8.52
N ALA A 95 -1.64 -2.63 7.86
CA ALA A 95 -0.63 -3.67 7.67
C ALA A 95 0.41 -3.34 6.58
N VAL A 96 0.17 -2.33 5.74
CA VAL A 96 1.01 -2.02 4.57
C VAL A 96 2.42 -1.61 5.00
N THR A 97 2.55 -0.69 5.95
CA THR A 97 3.86 -0.25 6.47
C THR A 97 4.66 -1.41 7.08
N ASP A 98 4.02 -2.22 7.92
CA ASP A 98 4.71 -3.34 8.56
C ASP A 98 5.12 -4.42 7.55
N ALA A 99 4.25 -4.74 6.57
CA ALA A 99 4.58 -5.66 5.49
C ALA A 99 5.79 -5.15 4.69
N GLY A 100 5.78 -3.88 4.29
CA GLY A 100 6.90 -3.26 3.56
C GLY A 100 8.19 -3.28 4.36
N ARG A 101 8.13 -2.98 5.65
CA ARG A 101 9.29 -3.01 6.55
C ARG A 101 9.92 -4.40 6.60
N PHE A 102 9.11 -5.43 6.77
CA PHE A 102 9.63 -6.79 6.89
C PHE A 102 10.09 -7.39 5.56
N PHE A 103 9.39 -7.14 4.46
CA PHE A 103 9.86 -7.60 3.14
C PHE A 103 11.16 -6.91 2.76
N LYS A 104 11.24 -5.58 2.96
CA LYS A 104 12.48 -4.84 2.74
C LYS A 104 13.62 -5.34 3.61
N TYR A 105 13.38 -5.56 4.91
CA TYR A 105 14.38 -6.12 5.82
C TYR A 105 14.90 -7.47 5.34
N ALA A 106 14.02 -8.36 4.91
CA ALA A 106 14.42 -9.68 4.41
C ALA A 106 15.30 -9.58 3.14
N VAL A 107 14.89 -8.73 2.19
CA VAL A 107 15.62 -8.51 0.93
C VAL A 107 16.99 -7.86 1.20
N ASP A 108 17.05 -6.81 2.01
CA ASP A 108 18.28 -6.10 2.35
C ASP A 108 19.29 -7.02 3.05
N ASN A 109 18.82 -7.95 3.88
CA ASN A 109 19.65 -8.92 4.59
C ASN A 109 19.82 -10.26 3.81
N LYS A 110 19.35 -10.33 2.57
CA LYS A 110 19.47 -11.52 1.70
C LYS A 110 18.96 -12.81 2.38
N MET A 111 17.91 -12.70 3.17
CA MET A 111 17.34 -13.84 3.89
C MET A 111 16.66 -14.79 2.90
N SER A 112 16.80 -16.08 3.14
CA SER A 112 15.92 -17.08 2.53
C SER A 112 14.51 -16.95 3.15
N VAL A 113 13.50 -17.48 2.45
CA VAL A 113 12.11 -17.46 2.97
C VAL A 113 12.00 -18.23 4.28
N ASP A 114 12.71 -19.34 4.44
CA ASP A 114 12.68 -20.11 5.68
C ASP A 114 13.29 -19.37 6.85
N GLU A 115 14.43 -18.69 6.67
CA GLU A 115 15.04 -17.82 7.67
C GLU A 115 14.11 -16.67 8.06
N PHE A 116 13.47 -16.04 7.07
CA PHE A 116 12.51 -14.98 7.30
C PHE A 116 11.30 -15.47 8.10
N LEU A 117 10.70 -16.58 7.73
CA LEU A 117 9.55 -17.16 8.44
C LEU A 117 9.92 -17.59 9.88
N ALA A 118 11.13 -18.12 10.09
CA ALA A 118 11.64 -18.45 11.41
C ALA A 118 11.84 -17.17 12.26
N TYR A 119 12.42 -16.12 11.67
CA TYR A 119 12.61 -14.81 12.29
C TYR A 119 11.26 -14.20 12.71
N MET A 120 10.28 -14.17 11.80
CA MET A 120 8.95 -13.64 12.08
C MET A 120 8.27 -14.42 13.20
N LYS A 121 8.28 -15.74 13.13
CA LYS A 121 7.66 -16.60 14.16
C LYS A 121 8.27 -16.37 15.55
N LYS A 122 9.58 -16.16 15.62
CA LYS A 122 10.30 -15.97 16.90
C LYS A 122 10.06 -14.59 17.51
N ASN A 123 10.00 -13.53 16.68
CA ASN A 123 10.12 -12.17 17.15
C ASN A 123 8.83 -11.33 17.00
N HIS A 124 7.98 -11.65 16.03
CA HIS A 124 6.86 -10.78 15.61
C HIS A 124 5.50 -11.50 15.46
N GLY A 125 5.49 -12.81 15.25
CA GLY A 125 4.27 -13.59 15.01
C GLY A 125 3.90 -13.70 13.54
N PRO A 126 2.61 -13.56 13.15
CA PRO A 126 2.17 -13.67 11.76
C PRO A 126 2.83 -12.63 10.85
N VAL A 127 3.13 -13.02 9.61
CA VAL A 127 3.70 -12.10 8.60
C VAL A 127 2.62 -11.11 8.15
N PRO A 128 2.79 -9.79 8.36
CA PRO A 128 1.88 -8.79 7.80
C PRO A 128 1.83 -8.90 6.26
N GLY A 129 0.66 -8.72 5.68
CA GLY A 129 0.49 -8.86 4.23
C GLY A 129 0.31 -10.29 3.72
N ILE A 130 0.46 -11.30 4.60
CA ILE A 130 0.20 -12.71 4.28
C ILE A 130 -1.03 -13.20 5.05
N GLY A 131 -1.98 -13.77 4.31
CA GLY A 131 -3.22 -14.31 4.86
C GLY A 131 -4.46 -13.48 4.55
N HIS A 132 -5.59 -14.17 4.39
CA HIS A 132 -6.88 -13.54 4.12
C HIS A 132 -8.02 -14.32 4.79
N ARG A 133 -9.06 -13.60 5.24
CA ARG A 133 -10.21 -14.23 5.91
C ARG A 133 -11.11 -15.02 4.94
N VAL A 134 -11.24 -14.53 3.70
CA VAL A 134 -12.19 -15.03 2.69
C VAL A 134 -11.47 -15.55 1.45
N LYS A 135 -10.33 -14.95 1.09
CA LYS A 135 -9.56 -15.32 -0.10
C LYS A 135 -8.58 -16.45 0.21
N SER A 136 -8.29 -17.26 -0.81
CA SER A 136 -7.38 -18.42 -0.72
C SER A 136 -6.88 -18.77 -2.11
N LEU A 137 -6.02 -19.77 -2.22
CA LEU A 137 -5.59 -20.30 -3.53
C LEU A 137 -6.78 -20.72 -4.41
N ARG A 138 -7.87 -21.22 -3.82
CA ARG A 138 -9.08 -21.63 -4.54
C ARG A 138 -10.01 -20.47 -4.88
N ASN A 139 -9.90 -19.36 -4.16
CA ASN A 139 -10.65 -18.12 -4.37
C ASN A 139 -9.71 -16.92 -4.32
N PRO A 140 -8.84 -16.73 -5.34
CA PRO A 140 -7.78 -15.73 -5.34
C PRO A 140 -8.32 -14.29 -5.32
N ASP A 141 -7.55 -13.39 -4.75
CA ASP A 141 -7.86 -11.97 -4.78
C ASP A 141 -7.50 -11.39 -6.16
N LYS A 142 -8.52 -10.98 -6.91
CA LYS A 142 -8.34 -10.38 -8.24
C LYS A 142 -7.52 -9.10 -8.21
N ARG A 143 -7.57 -8.34 -7.09
CA ARG A 143 -6.79 -7.10 -6.93
C ARG A 143 -5.29 -7.40 -6.91
N VAL A 144 -4.89 -8.42 -6.16
CA VAL A 144 -3.50 -8.90 -6.12
C VAL A 144 -3.05 -9.35 -7.51
N LYS A 145 -3.86 -10.17 -8.18
CA LYS A 145 -3.54 -10.66 -9.52
C LYS A 145 -3.36 -9.53 -10.52
N GLU A 146 -4.23 -8.53 -10.48
CA GLU A 146 -4.20 -7.37 -11.38
C GLU A 146 -2.94 -6.54 -11.14
N LEU A 147 -2.63 -6.20 -9.89
CA LEU A 147 -1.46 -5.37 -9.56
C LEU A 147 -0.16 -6.10 -9.88
N VAL A 148 -0.02 -7.36 -9.47
CA VAL A 148 1.16 -8.19 -9.76
C VAL A 148 1.35 -8.35 -11.26
N GLY A 149 0.28 -8.68 -12.01
CA GLY A 149 0.34 -8.84 -13.46
C GLY A 149 0.80 -7.57 -14.16
N TYR A 150 0.29 -6.42 -13.76
CA TYR A 150 0.72 -5.14 -14.33
C TYR A 150 2.18 -4.85 -14.01
N VAL A 151 2.59 -4.91 -12.74
CA VAL A 151 3.97 -4.62 -12.33
C VAL A 151 4.98 -5.53 -13.04
N LYS A 152 4.65 -6.83 -13.16
CA LYS A 152 5.51 -7.78 -13.89
C LYS A 152 5.59 -7.50 -15.39
N SER A 153 4.57 -6.90 -15.99
CA SER A 153 4.59 -6.52 -17.41
C SER A 153 5.52 -5.33 -17.71
N LEU A 154 5.88 -4.54 -16.70
CA LEU A 154 6.74 -3.38 -16.86
C LEU A 154 8.25 -3.71 -17.00
N ASN A 155 8.62 -4.95 -16.77
CA ASN A 155 10.02 -5.42 -16.80
C ASN A 155 10.97 -4.60 -15.90
N ILE A 156 10.48 -4.14 -14.74
CA ILE A 156 11.27 -3.45 -13.71
C ILE A 156 11.74 -4.44 -12.64
N LYS A 157 12.77 -4.07 -11.89
CA LYS A 157 13.24 -4.87 -10.76
C LYS A 157 12.23 -4.81 -9.61
N THR A 158 11.84 -5.97 -9.08
CA THR A 158 10.82 -6.08 -8.03
C THR A 158 11.24 -7.06 -6.93
N PRO A 159 12.39 -6.83 -6.26
CA PRO A 159 12.93 -7.78 -5.31
C PRO A 159 12.01 -8.04 -4.10
N CYS A 160 11.32 -7.03 -3.59
CA CYS A 160 10.38 -7.19 -2.48
C CYS A 160 9.11 -7.92 -2.92
N LEU A 161 8.58 -7.62 -4.11
CA LEU A 161 7.42 -8.34 -4.64
C LEU A 161 7.77 -9.80 -4.96
N ASP A 162 8.95 -10.06 -5.54
CA ASP A 162 9.42 -11.42 -5.81
C ASP A 162 9.53 -12.22 -4.52
N PHE A 163 10.15 -11.63 -3.50
CA PHE A 163 10.27 -12.23 -2.18
C PHE A 163 8.90 -12.52 -1.55
N ALA A 164 7.97 -11.55 -1.58
CA ALA A 164 6.62 -11.72 -1.05
C ALA A 164 5.85 -12.88 -1.74
N LEU A 165 6.02 -13.02 -3.06
CA LEU A 165 5.43 -14.12 -3.83
C LEU A 165 6.08 -15.49 -3.48
N GLU A 166 7.36 -15.51 -3.16
CA GLU A 166 8.02 -16.75 -2.67
C GLU A 166 7.54 -17.11 -1.26
N VAL A 167 7.35 -16.13 -0.39
CA VAL A 167 6.72 -16.34 0.93
C VAL A 167 5.32 -16.94 0.77
N GLU A 168 4.49 -16.40 -0.13
CA GLU A 168 3.17 -16.95 -0.42
C GLU A 168 3.24 -18.43 -0.83
N LYS A 169 4.14 -18.82 -1.72
CA LYS A 169 4.30 -20.21 -2.17
C LYS A 169 4.51 -21.17 -1.01
N ILE A 170 5.33 -20.80 -0.02
CA ILE A 170 5.61 -21.64 1.14
C ILE A 170 4.48 -21.62 2.16
N THR A 171 3.91 -20.45 2.43
CA THR A 171 2.87 -20.32 3.45
C THR A 171 1.54 -20.91 3.02
N SER A 172 1.19 -20.82 1.75
CA SER A 172 -0.06 -21.35 1.19
C SER A 172 -0.12 -22.87 1.15
N VAL A 173 1.03 -23.56 1.13
CA VAL A 173 1.10 -25.03 1.29
C VAL A 173 0.66 -25.45 2.70
N LYS A 174 0.96 -24.63 3.72
CA LYS A 174 0.58 -24.93 5.11
C LYS A 174 -0.93 -24.71 5.34
N LYS A 175 -1.48 -23.67 4.72
CA LYS A 175 -2.91 -23.35 4.76
C LYS A 175 -3.26 -22.49 3.55
N ASP A 176 -4.27 -22.89 2.79
CA ASP A 176 -4.63 -22.33 1.48
C ASP A 176 -5.04 -20.84 1.49
N ASN A 177 -5.36 -20.28 2.65
CA ASN A 177 -5.65 -18.86 2.82
C ASN A 177 -4.46 -18.03 3.34
N LEU A 178 -3.27 -18.62 3.53
CA LEU A 178 -2.03 -17.89 3.82
C LEU A 178 -1.37 -17.39 2.52
N ILE A 179 -2.13 -16.70 1.73
CA ILE A 179 -1.75 -16.07 0.46
C ILE A 179 -1.29 -14.63 0.67
N LEU A 180 -0.56 -14.09 -0.28
CA LEU A 180 -0.27 -12.66 -0.35
C LEU A 180 -1.59 -11.89 -0.56
N ASN A 181 -1.89 -10.96 0.34
CA ASN A 181 -3.08 -10.14 0.26
C ASN A 181 -2.79 -8.77 -0.38
N VAL A 182 -3.81 -7.94 -0.53
CA VAL A 182 -3.67 -6.63 -1.18
C VAL A 182 -2.70 -5.72 -0.42
N ASP A 183 -2.71 -5.73 0.91
CA ASP A 183 -1.83 -4.89 1.74
C ASP A 183 -0.35 -5.28 1.53
N GLY A 184 -0.06 -6.58 1.56
CA GLY A 184 1.29 -7.09 1.30
C GLY A 184 1.76 -6.82 -0.13
N THR A 185 0.87 -6.92 -1.12
CA THR A 185 1.19 -6.62 -2.50
C THR A 185 1.51 -5.13 -2.70
N MET A 186 0.65 -4.25 -2.18
CA MET A 186 0.89 -2.81 -2.21
C MET A 186 2.21 -2.45 -1.54
N ALA A 187 2.45 -3.00 -0.36
CA ALA A 187 3.67 -2.78 0.41
C ALA A 187 4.93 -3.13 -0.37
N ALA A 188 4.99 -4.34 -0.91
CA ALA A 188 6.13 -4.82 -1.68
C ALA A 188 6.38 -3.95 -2.92
N VAL A 189 5.33 -3.64 -3.68
CA VAL A 189 5.42 -2.83 -4.91
C VAL A 189 5.87 -1.39 -4.59
N LEU A 190 5.30 -0.75 -3.56
CA LEU A 190 5.67 0.62 -3.18
C LEU A 190 7.12 0.72 -2.71
N VAL A 191 7.61 -0.30 -1.97
CA VAL A 191 9.04 -0.39 -1.61
C VAL A 191 9.91 -0.54 -2.85
N ASP A 192 9.52 -1.41 -3.80
CA ASP A 192 10.29 -1.66 -5.02
C ASP A 192 10.40 -0.43 -5.92
N ILE A 193 9.38 0.43 -5.94
CA ILE A 193 9.42 1.71 -6.65
C ILE A 193 10.02 2.85 -5.81
N GLY A 194 10.57 2.56 -4.64
CA GLY A 194 11.44 3.46 -3.87
C GLY A 194 10.75 4.33 -2.81
N PHE A 195 9.45 4.15 -2.53
CA PHE A 195 8.80 4.93 -1.48
C PHE A 195 9.32 4.59 -0.08
N PRO A 196 9.45 5.61 0.80
CA PRO A 196 9.84 5.40 2.20
C PRO A 196 8.83 4.49 2.91
N VAL A 197 9.34 3.50 3.66
CA VAL A 197 8.49 2.52 4.36
C VAL A 197 7.44 3.17 5.25
N ASP A 198 7.78 4.26 5.93
CA ASP A 198 6.89 4.94 6.85
C ASP A 198 5.74 5.70 6.14
N SER A 199 5.81 5.91 4.82
CA SER A 199 4.75 6.53 4.02
C SER A 199 3.72 5.53 3.48
N LEU A 200 3.97 4.22 3.55
CA LEU A 200 3.20 3.22 2.81
C LEU A 200 1.72 3.14 3.23
N ASN A 201 1.42 3.25 4.53
CA ASN A 201 0.03 3.30 4.98
C ASN A 201 -0.73 4.52 4.46
N GLY A 202 -0.02 5.60 4.13
CA GLY A 202 -0.61 6.80 3.55
C GLY A 202 -1.33 6.50 2.23
N PHE A 203 -0.81 5.59 1.40
CA PHE A 203 -1.47 5.19 0.16
C PHE A 203 -2.79 4.45 0.41
N PHE A 204 -2.87 3.65 1.47
CA PHE A 204 -4.12 3.01 1.88
C PHE A 204 -5.13 4.03 2.42
N ILE A 205 -4.68 5.04 3.15
CA ILE A 205 -5.54 6.09 3.72
C ILE A 205 -6.08 7.03 2.65
N LEU A 206 -5.27 7.31 1.61
CA LEU A 206 -5.64 8.20 0.49
C LEU A 206 -6.62 7.56 -0.50
N SER A 207 -6.67 6.25 -0.57
CA SER A 207 -7.54 5.52 -1.49
C SER A 207 -8.92 5.26 -0.89
#